data_81e0dfc2b798ff9545cf9f72d9794a36
#
_entry.id   81e0dfc2b798ff9545cf9f72d9794a36
#
_cell.length_a   1.000
_cell.length_b   1.000
_cell.length_c   1.000
_cell.angle_alpha   90.00
_cell.angle_beta   90.00
_cell.angle_gamma   90.00
#
_symmetry.space_group_name_H-M   'P 1'
#
loop_
_entity.id
_entity.type
_entity.pdbx_description
1 polymer ?
#
loop_
_entity_poly.entity_id
_entity_poly.type
_entity_poly.pdbx_seq_one_letter_code
_entity_poly.pdbx_strand_id
1 'polypeptide(L)'
;MCCSVPQGTLHSCCMRHVGARMLGRMAEIKDLLPSHQIIRADGRQVDELRPVRITRHFTDAPEGSVLIECGNTRVMCTATFTPGVPRWRKDSGLGWVTAEYAMLPRATSERTDRESVKGKLGGRTMEISRLIGRCLRGVVDMKALGENQIQLDCDVLQADGGTRTASVTGAYVALVDALNWAEKNKHIKSAAKVLKDYVSAVSVGVINGKPMLDLPYIEDSQAMTDMNVAMTGSGTFIEIQGTAEHRPFNRAELGTLLDLAEKGNRELQAAQRAALALD
;
A
#
# COMPACT_ATOMS: atom_id res chain seq x y z
N MET A 1 -71.11 33.46 -11.65
CA MET A 1 -71.78 33.40 -12.94
C MET A 1 -71.19 32.26 -13.72
N CYS A 2 -72.03 31.34 -14.03
CA CYS A 2 -71.89 30.11 -14.85
C CYS A 2 -71.37 30.43 -16.26
N CYS A 3 -70.66 29.43 -16.84
CA CYS A 3 -70.99 28.68 -18.06
C CYS A 3 -69.79 27.74 -18.33
N SER A 4 -69.84 26.48 -18.12
CA SER A 4 -70.45 25.39 -18.91
C SER A 4 -69.63 24.98 -20.15
N VAL A 5 -69.24 23.70 -20.05
CA VAL A 5 -68.57 22.75 -20.98
C VAL A 5 -69.30 22.67 -22.34
N PRO A 6 -68.62 22.15 -23.41
CA PRO A 6 -68.88 20.75 -23.73
C PRO A 6 -67.64 19.90 -24.15
N GLN A 7 -67.88 18.60 -23.90
CA GLN A 7 -67.09 17.44 -24.33
C GLN A 7 -67.14 17.28 -25.87
N GLY A 8 -66.02 16.82 -26.42
CA GLY A 8 -65.91 16.30 -27.79
C GLY A 8 -64.84 15.26 -27.90
N THR A 9 -65.25 14.05 -28.05
CA THR A 9 -64.52 12.81 -28.30
C THR A 9 -63.75 12.77 -29.61
N LEU A 10 -62.78 11.82 -29.69
CA LEU A 10 -62.06 11.25 -30.87
C LEU A 10 -60.63 11.78 -31.04
N HIS A 11 -59.57 11.02 -31.13
CA HIS A 11 -59.29 9.73 -31.72
C HIS A 11 -58.08 9.05 -31.07
N SER A 12 -58.30 7.84 -30.61
CA SER A 12 -57.24 6.84 -30.40
C SER A 12 -56.81 6.31 -31.77
N CYS A 13 -55.66 6.75 -32.25
CA CYS A 13 -54.85 5.99 -33.23
C CYS A 13 -53.59 6.78 -33.62
N CYS A 14 -52.50 6.50 -33.07
CA CYS A 14 -51.14 6.70 -33.62
C CYS A 14 -50.03 6.74 -32.56
N MET A 15 -50.03 5.88 -31.56
CA MET A 15 -48.93 5.79 -30.61
C MET A 15 -48.40 4.37 -30.40
N ARG A 16 -48.48 3.48 -31.37
CA ARG A 16 -47.97 2.11 -31.26
C ARG A 16 -46.79 1.74 -32.15
N HIS A 17 -46.26 2.67 -32.96
CA HIS A 17 -45.16 2.37 -33.91
C HIS A 17 -43.85 3.13 -33.68
N VAL A 18 -43.78 4.08 -32.74
CA VAL A 18 -42.54 4.81 -32.47
C VAL A 18 -41.74 4.20 -31.33
N GLY A 19 -42.37 3.48 -30.38
CA GLY A 19 -41.71 2.90 -29.23
C GLY A 19 -40.84 1.67 -29.55
N ALA A 20 -41.23 0.86 -30.56
CA ALA A 20 -40.49 -0.37 -30.88
C ALA A 20 -39.20 -0.14 -31.68
N ARG A 21 -39.11 0.96 -32.44
CA ARG A 21 -37.86 1.32 -33.15
C ARG A 21 -36.80 2.00 -32.30
N MET A 22 -37.19 2.68 -31.20
CA MET A 22 -36.21 3.26 -30.27
C MET A 22 -35.60 2.22 -29.32
N LEU A 23 -36.38 1.22 -28.89
CA LEU A 23 -35.84 0.12 -28.04
C LEU A 23 -34.88 -0.81 -28.80
N GLY A 24 -35.10 -1.06 -30.09
CA GLY A 24 -34.16 -1.83 -30.92
C GLY A 24 -32.84 -1.09 -31.16
N ARG A 25 -32.83 0.23 -31.32
CA ARG A 25 -31.61 1.04 -31.47
C ARG A 25 -30.82 1.20 -30.18
N MET A 26 -31.44 1.13 -29.01
CA MET A 26 -30.74 1.17 -27.71
C MET A 26 -30.07 -0.17 -27.37
N ALA A 27 -30.58 -1.31 -27.88
CA ALA A 27 -29.92 -2.60 -27.74
C ALA A 27 -28.68 -2.71 -28.65
N GLU A 28 -28.76 -2.24 -29.90
CA GLU A 28 -27.61 -2.26 -30.84
C GLU A 28 -26.48 -1.29 -30.45
N ILE A 29 -26.77 -0.22 -29.67
CA ILE A 29 -25.73 0.70 -29.15
C ILE A 29 -25.01 0.09 -27.95
N LYS A 30 -25.64 -0.81 -27.20
CA LYS A 30 -24.99 -1.50 -26.08
C LYS A 30 -23.92 -2.51 -26.51
N ASP A 31 -24.08 -3.09 -27.70
CA ASP A 31 -23.13 -4.08 -28.25
C ASP A 31 -21.98 -3.42 -29.04
N LEU A 32 -22.04 -2.10 -29.27
CA LEU A 32 -20.99 -1.33 -29.97
C LEU A 32 -20.07 -0.54 -29.01
N LEU A 33 -20.34 -0.53 -27.71
CA LEU A 33 -19.38 -0.01 -26.74
C LEU A 33 -18.39 -1.13 -26.42
N PRO A 34 -17.09 -0.93 -26.66
CA PRO A 34 -16.09 -1.87 -26.19
C PRO A 34 -16.33 -2.09 -24.70
N SER A 35 -16.29 -3.35 -24.26
CA SER A 35 -16.35 -3.70 -22.84
C SER A 35 -15.62 -2.60 -22.07
N HIS A 36 -16.33 -1.87 -21.18
CA HIS A 36 -15.78 -0.72 -20.47
C HIS A 36 -14.48 -1.16 -19.77
N GLN A 37 -13.35 -0.99 -20.44
CA GLN A 37 -12.09 -0.92 -19.75
C GLN A 37 -12.22 0.28 -18.82
N ILE A 38 -12.31 0.01 -17.52
CA ILE A 38 -12.21 1.10 -16.54
C ILE A 38 -10.77 1.59 -16.67
N ILE A 39 -10.59 2.71 -17.34
CA ILE A 39 -9.33 3.44 -17.35
C ILE A 39 -9.25 4.08 -15.97
N ARG A 40 -8.25 3.71 -15.18
CA ARG A 40 -7.96 4.36 -13.91
C ARG A 40 -7.62 5.82 -14.15
N ALA A 41 -7.77 6.67 -13.13
CA ALA A 41 -7.55 8.12 -13.25
C ALA A 41 -6.15 8.49 -13.78
N ASP A 42 -5.17 7.63 -13.57
CA ASP A 42 -3.78 7.76 -14.04
C ASP A 42 -3.46 6.94 -15.30
N GLY A 43 -4.46 6.30 -15.90
CA GLY A 43 -4.32 5.52 -17.13
C GLY A 43 -3.81 4.09 -16.99
N ARG A 44 -3.49 3.63 -15.76
CA ARG A 44 -3.02 2.26 -15.50
C ARG A 44 -4.11 1.20 -15.71
N GLN A 45 -3.68 -0.03 -15.92
CA GLN A 45 -4.55 -1.21 -15.85
C GLN A 45 -4.91 -1.52 -14.38
N VAL A 46 -5.96 -2.29 -14.17
CA VAL A 46 -6.45 -2.65 -12.82
C VAL A 46 -5.41 -3.43 -11.99
N ASP A 47 -4.52 -4.13 -12.64
CA ASP A 47 -3.49 -5.01 -12.07
C ASP A 47 -2.06 -4.44 -12.21
N GLU A 48 -1.92 -3.13 -12.42
CA GLU A 48 -0.65 -2.44 -12.64
C GLU A 48 -0.25 -1.59 -11.44
N LEU A 49 1.02 -1.70 -11.02
CA LEU A 49 1.61 -0.82 -10.00
C LEU A 49 1.86 0.59 -10.55
N ARG A 50 1.84 1.59 -9.68
CA ARG A 50 2.45 2.89 -9.97
C ARG A 50 3.95 2.70 -10.23
N PRO A 51 4.61 3.62 -10.97
CA PRO A 51 6.06 3.61 -11.10
C PRO A 51 6.73 3.58 -9.73
N VAL A 52 7.63 2.61 -9.52
CA VAL A 52 8.38 2.43 -8.27
C VAL A 52 9.83 2.81 -8.48
N ARG A 53 10.35 3.66 -7.60
CA ARG A 53 11.76 4.03 -7.56
C ARG A 53 12.29 3.91 -6.14
N ILE A 54 13.45 3.28 -5.99
CA ILE A 54 14.14 3.10 -4.70
C ILE A 54 15.53 3.71 -4.85
N THR A 55 15.79 4.80 -4.13
CA THR A 55 17.09 5.48 -4.11
C THR A 55 17.76 5.20 -2.78
N ARG A 56 18.83 4.41 -2.81
CA ARG A 56 19.66 4.08 -1.63
C ARG A 56 20.67 5.20 -1.34
N HIS A 57 21.19 5.20 -0.13
CA HIS A 57 22.16 6.21 0.35
C HIS A 57 21.63 7.63 0.13
N PHE A 58 20.36 7.82 0.42
CA PHE A 58 19.69 9.11 0.21
C PHE A 58 20.18 10.20 1.18
N THR A 59 20.56 9.78 2.40
CA THR A 59 21.25 10.61 3.40
C THR A 59 22.45 9.85 3.95
N ASP A 60 23.47 10.56 4.43
CA ASP A 60 24.78 9.99 4.76
C ASP A 60 24.91 9.51 6.21
N ALA A 61 24.08 9.99 7.14
CA ALA A 61 24.26 9.75 8.57
C ALA A 61 23.83 8.34 9.06
N PRO A 62 22.68 7.78 8.65
CA PRO A 62 22.23 6.47 9.12
C PRO A 62 22.92 5.30 8.40
N GLU A 63 23.01 4.16 9.04
CA GLU A 63 23.62 2.94 8.50
C GLU A 63 22.88 2.39 7.27
N GLY A 64 21.57 2.67 7.16
CA GLY A 64 20.77 2.46 5.96
C GLY A 64 19.90 3.67 5.68
N SER A 65 19.83 4.12 4.44
CA SER A 65 19.04 5.30 4.06
C SER A 65 18.45 5.15 2.66
N VAL A 66 17.13 5.23 2.56
CA VAL A 66 16.39 4.98 1.34
C VAL A 66 15.28 6.01 1.16
N LEU A 67 15.19 6.58 -0.03
CA LEU A 67 13.95 7.22 -0.50
C LEU A 67 13.21 6.22 -1.40
N ILE A 68 12.01 5.83 -1.00
CA ILE A 68 11.09 5.07 -1.86
C ILE A 68 10.01 5.99 -2.41
N GLU A 69 9.76 5.87 -3.71
CA GLU A 69 8.72 6.57 -4.45
C GLU A 69 7.80 5.54 -5.11
N CYS A 70 6.50 5.63 -4.85
CA CYS A 70 5.46 4.84 -5.49
C CYS A 70 4.46 5.83 -6.12
N GLY A 71 4.63 6.14 -7.41
CA GLY A 71 3.94 7.27 -8.04
C GLY A 71 4.26 8.57 -7.29
N ASN A 72 3.22 9.23 -6.77
CA ASN A 72 3.39 10.46 -5.99
C ASN A 72 3.64 10.23 -4.49
N THR A 73 3.53 9.02 -3.99
CA THR A 73 3.86 8.70 -2.60
C THR A 73 5.37 8.62 -2.44
N ARG A 74 5.92 9.37 -1.47
CA ARG A 74 7.35 9.43 -1.16
C ARG A 74 7.56 9.22 0.32
N VAL A 75 8.39 8.24 0.67
CA VAL A 75 8.75 7.93 2.06
C VAL A 75 10.25 7.83 2.19
N MET A 76 10.82 8.57 3.13
CA MET A 76 12.19 8.39 3.56
C MET A 76 12.23 7.31 4.63
N CYS A 77 13.03 6.28 4.43
CA CYS A 77 13.22 5.19 5.36
C CYS A 77 14.69 5.16 5.79
N THR A 78 14.96 5.33 7.07
CA THR A 78 16.31 5.19 7.62
C THR A 78 16.38 4.01 8.58
N ALA A 79 17.55 3.40 8.71
CA ALA A 79 17.81 2.30 9.61
C ALA A 79 19.04 2.61 10.45
N THR A 80 18.85 2.64 11.77
CA THR A 80 19.91 2.88 12.75
C THR A 80 20.27 1.57 13.44
N PHE A 81 21.54 1.20 13.37
CA PHE A 81 22.10 0.04 14.09
C PHE A 81 22.64 0.47 15.46
N THR A 82 22.22 -0.21 16.52
CA THR A 82 22.70 0.04 17.88
C THR A 82 23.15 -1.27 18.53
N PRO A 83 24.39 -1.35 19.01
CA PRO A 83 24.82 -2.46 19.86
C PRO A 83 24.00 -2.54 21.14
N GLY A 84 23.59 -3.73 21.53
CA GLY A 84 22.71 -3.98 22.67
C GLY A 84 21.23 -3.99 22.30
N VAL A 85 20.40 -4.35 23.26
CA VAL A 85 18.94 -4.49 23.10
C VAL A 85 18.21 -3.79 24.26
N PRO A 86 16.92 -3.49 24.14
CA PRO A 86 16.13 -2.93 25.23
C PRO A 86 16.19 -3.80 26.49
N ARG A 87 16.06 -3.19 27.67
CA ARG A 87 16.20 -3.86 28.98
C ARG A 87 15.38 -5.15 29.11
N TRP A 88 14.16 -5.15 28.59
CA TRP A 88 13.26 -6.31 28.62
C TRP A 88 13.72 -7.49 27.73
N ARG A 89 14.66 -7.24 26.82
CA ARG A 89 15.21 -8.25 25.89
C ARG A 89 16.63 -8.68 26.25
N LYS A 90 17.27 -8.00 27.17
CA LYS A 90 18.65 -8.24 27.61
C LYS A 90 18.81 -9.67 28.14
N ASP A 91 19.96 -10.26 27.91
CA ASP A 91 20.34 -11.63 28.31
C ASP A 91 19.48 -12.74 27.66
N SER A 92 18.73 -12.41 26.61
CA SER A 92 17.95 -13.40 25.81
C SER A 92 18.75 -14.05 24.69
N GLY A 93 19.91 -13.47 24.32
CA GLY A 93 20.68 -13.85 23.15
C GLY A 93 20.01 -13.50 21.81
N LEU A 94 18.96 -12.67 21.84
CA LEU A 94 18.16 -12.33 20.68
C LEU A 94 18.22 -10.83 20.40
N GLY A 95 18.34 -10.46 19.13
CA GLY A 95 18.26 -9.08 18.67
C GLY A 95 16.83 -8.52 18.67
N TRP A 96 16.72 -7.26 18.27
CA TRP A 96 15.45 -6.57 18.15
C TRP A 96 15.40 -5.69 16.91
N VAL A 97 14.28 -5.73 16.19
CA VAL A 97 13.96 -4.81 15.08
C VAL A 97 12.66 -4.11 15.42
N THR A 98 12.67 -2.80 15.36
CA THR A 98 11.49 -1.96 15.60
C THR A 98 11.39 -0.87 14.54
N ALA A 99 10.22 -0.25 14.43
CA ALA A 99 10.01 0.84 13.49
C ALA A 99 9.16 1.94 14.09
N GLU A 100 9.45 3.17 13.67
CA GLU A 100 8.62 4.35 13.86
C GLU A 100 8.10 4.84 12.51
N TYR A 101 6.97 5.53 12.54
CA TYR A 101 6.33 6.07 11.35
C TYR A 101 5.83 7.47 11.66
N ALA A 102 6.06 8.40 10.76
CA ALA A 102 5.52 9.75 10.86
C ALA A 102 5.14 10.30 9.49
N MET A 103 4.32 11.34 9.48
CA MET A 103 4.02 12.11 8.29
C MET A 103 4.43 13.57 8.51
N LEU A 104 5.10 14.18 7.52
CA LEU A 104 5.34 15.60 7.54
C LEU A 104 4.02 16.37 7.52
N PRO A 105 3.93 17.55 8.17
CA PRO A 105 2.71 18.35 8.21
C PRO A 105 2.11 18.67 6.84
N ARG A 106 2.93 18.78 5.80
CA ARG A 106 2.53 19.04 4.42
C ARG A 106 2.80 17.85 3.50
N ALA A 107 2.80 16.63 4.06
CA ALA A 107 2.78 15.42 3.24
C ALA A 107 1.47 15.28 2.43
N THR A 108 0.40 15.93 2.87
CA THR A 108 -0.92 15.99 2.24
C THR A 108 -1.25 17.39 1.71
N SER A 109 -2.32 17.52 0.94
CA SER A 109 -2.83 18.80 0.40
C SER A 109 -3.11 19.83 1.49
N GLU A 110 -3.61 19.37 2.65
CA GLU A 110 -3.84 20.20 3.81
C GLU A 110 -2.75 20.00 4.86
N ARG A 111 -2.46 21.05 5.64
CA ARG A 111 -1.50 20.96 6.73
C ARG A 111 -2.10 20.21 7.91
N THR A 112 -1.43 19.15 8.34
CA THR A 112 -1.73 18.45 9.60
C THR A 112 -0.78 18.91 10.71
N ASP A 113 -1.21 18.85 11.96
CA ASP A 113 -0.34 19.18 13.09
C ASP A 113 0.69 18.08 13.35
N ARG A 114 1.85 18.46 13.83
CA ARG A 114 2.86 17.48 14.29
C ARG A 114 2.36 16.79 15.55
N GLU A 115 2.32 15.46 15.55
CA GLU A 115 1.89 14.67 16.73
C GLU A 115 2.82 14.88 17.91
N SER A 116 4.12 15.08 17.69
CA SER A 116 5.10 15.40 18.74
C SER A 116 4.77 16.68 19.52
N VAL A 117 4.15 17.67 18.86
CA VAL A 117 3.72 18.90 19.53
C VAL A 117 2.48 18.66 20.41
N LYS A 118 1.64 17.70 20.05
CA LYS A 118 0.46 17.29 20.84
C LYS A 118 0.80 16.40 22.03
N GLY A 119 2.06 15.97 22.17
CA GLY A 119 2.56 15.18 23.28
C GLY A 119 2.13 13.71 23.29
N LYS A 120 1.44 13.23 22.27
CA LYS A 120 1.10 11.81 22.07
C LYS A 120 0.97 11.44 20.61
N LEU A 121 1.37 10.21 20.28
CA LEU A 121 1.17 9.63 18.96
C LEU A 121 -0.31 9.27 18.75
N GLY A 122 -0.79 9.45 17.53
CA GLY A 122 -2.10 9.00 17.10
C GLY A 122 -2.19 7.48 16.99
N GLY A 123 -3.41 6.93 17.10
CA GLY A 123 -3.64 5.49 16.97
C GLY A 123 -3.17 4.92 15.62
N ARG A 124 -3.39 5.67 14.52
CA ARG A 124 -2.92 5.30 13.18
C ARG A 124 -1.39 5.22 13.11
N THR A 125 -0.68 6.20 13.67
CA THR A 125 0.79 6.22 13.69
C THR A 125 1.35 5.02 14.45
N MET A 126 0.81 4.72 15.63
CA MET A 126 1.21 3.55 16.42
C MET A 126 0.88 2.23 15.72
N GLU A 127 -0.26 2.13 15.06
CA GLU A 127 -0.67 0.94 14.31
C GLU A 127 0.31 0.67 13.16
N ILE A 128 0.62 1.70 12.34
CA ILE A 128 1.54 1.57 11.21
C ILE A 128 2.96 1.25 11.66
N SER A 129 3.47 1.91 12.70
CA SER A 129 4.78 1.59 13.29
C SER A 129 4.89 0.11 13.69
N ARG A 130 3.85 -0.43 14.31
CA ARG A 130 3.79 -1.85 14.71
C ARG A 130 3.69 -2.78 13.51
N LEU A 131 2.95 -2.40 12.47
CA LEU A 131 2.86 -3.14 11.20
C LEU A 131 4.25 -3.28 10.57
N ILE A 132 4.96 -2.15 10.34
CA ILE A 132 6.30 -2.14 9.74
C ILE A 132 7.24 -3.04 10.55
N GLY A 133 7.28 -2.84 11.88
CA GLY A 133 8.12 -3.64 12.76
C GLY A 133 7.80 -5.14 12.70
N ARG A 134 6.52 -5.54 12.61
CA ARG A 134 6.13 -6.96 12.45
C ARG A 134 6.59 -7.51 11.12
N CYS A 135 6.38 -6.79 10.03
CA CYS A 135 6.79 -7.21 8.70
C CYS A 135 8.29 -7.49 8.64
N LEU A 136 9.11 -6.58 9.14
CA LEU A 136 10.56 -6.73 9.15
C LEU A 136 11.02 -7.87 10.07
N ARG A 137 10.43 -8.02 11.26
CA ARG A 137 10.73 -9.16 12.16
C ARG A 137 10.38 -10.51 11.56
N GLY A 138 9.38 -10.57 10.67
CA GLY A 138 9.02 -11.81 9.97
C GLY A 138 10.13 -12.38 9.10
N VAL A 139 11.01 -11.53 8.60
CA VAL A 139 12.10 -11.90 7.68
C VAL A 139 13.49 -11.78 8.28
N VAL A 140 13.62 -11.54 9.59
CA VAL A 140 14.90 -11.42 10.31
C VAL A 140 15.07 -12.58 11.28
N ASP A 141 16.26 -13.17 11.29
CA ASP A 141 16.70 -14.11 12.34
C ASP A 141 17.24 -13.32 13.54
N MET A 142 16.41 -13.19 14.58
CA MET A 142 16.79 -12.47 15.80
C MET A 142 17.96 -13.10 16.54
N LYS A 143 18.16 -14.43 16.40
CA LYS A 143 19.29 -15.14 17.02
C LYS A 143 20.59 -14.85 16.26
N ALA A 144 20.53 -14.82 14.93
CA ALA A 144 21.69 -14.47 14.10
C ALA A 144 22.07 -12.98 14.24
N LEU A 145 21.08 -12.09 14.47
CA LEU A 145 21.31 -10.68 14.78
C LEU A 145 22.05 -10.51 16.13
N GLY A 146 21.87 -11.47 17.07
CA GLY A 146 22.43 -11.37 18.42
C GLY A 146 21.82 -10.20 19.19
N GLU A 147 22.36 -9.86 20.35
CA GLU A 147 21.86 -8.74 21.17
C GLU A 147 22.24 -7.37 20.57
N ASN A 148 21.74 -7.11 19.37
CA ASN A 148 21.81 -5.83 18.68
C ASN A 148 20.40 -5.36 18.33
N GLN A 149 20.22 -4.06 18.21
CA GLN A 149 18.96 -3.43 17.82
C GLN A 149 19.10 -2.73 16.46
N ILE A 150 18.06 -2.85 15.63
CA ILE A 150 17.88 -2.00 14.46
C ILE A 150 16.56 -1.26 14.61
N GLN A 151 16.61 0.05 14.56
CA GLN A 151 15.45 0.93 14.56
C GLN A 151 15.27 1.53 13.18
N LEU A 152 14.08 1.39 12.62
CA LEU A 152 13.70 1.96 11.34
C LEU A 152 12.84 3.21 11.60
N ASP A 153 13.12 4.29 10.89
CA ASP A 153 12.32 5.50 10.90
C ASP A 153 11.78 5.73 9.49
N CYS A 154 10.44 5.82 9.38
CA CYS A 154 9.74 5.97 8.12
C CYS A 154 8.98 7.30 8.11
N ASP A 155 9.54 8.30 7.44
CA ASP A 155 8.98 9.65 7.34
C ASP A 155 8.34 9.86 5.97
N VAL A 156 7.01 10.04 5.96
CA VAL A 156 6.26 10.33 4.74
C VAL A 156 6.47 11.79 4.35
N LEU A 157 7.16 12.00 3.23
CA LEU A 157 7.41 13.31 2.66
C LEU A 157 6.22 13.80 1.83
N GLN A 158 5.59 12.88 1.09
CA GLN A 158 4.40 13.12 0.28
C GLN A 158 3.50 11.88 0.28
N ALA A 159 2.22 12.09 0.53
CA ALA A 159 1.22 11.03 0.62
C ALA A 159 0.23 11.10 -0.54
N ASP A 160 0.12 10.00 -1.29
CA ASP A 160 -0.88 9.77 -2.34
C ASP A 160 -1.34 8.29 -2.33
N GLY A 161 -1.86 7.83 -1.18
CA GLY A 161 -2.22 6.43 -0.97
C GLY A 161 -1.02 5.50 -0.77
N GLY A 162 -1.20 4.38 -0.07
CA GLY A 162 -0.18 3.34 0.11
C GLY A 162 1.06 3.76 0.93
N THR A 163 0.96 4.75 1.82
CA THR A 163 2.13 5.20 2.59
C THR A 163 2.68 4.12 3.51
N ARG A 164 1.83 3.32 4.17
CA ARG A 164 2.24 2.21 5.04
C ARG A 164 2.91 1.08 4.27
N THR A 165 2.41 0.76 3.08
CA THR A 165 2.96 -0.31 2.23
C THR A 165 4.30 0.10 1.61
N ALA A 166 4.42 1.34 1.15
CA ALA A 166 5.70 1.93 0.72
C ALA A 166 6.73 1.94 1.85
N SER A 167 6.30 2.28 3.10
CA SER A 167 7.19 2.25 4.27
C SER A 167 7.74 0.84 4.54
N VAL A 168 6.92 -0.22 4.50
CA VAL A 168 7.40 -1.60 4.65
C VAL A 168 8.44 -1.93 3.58
N THR A 169 8.13 -1.61 2.32
CA THR A 169 8.97 -1.94 1.16
C THR A 169 10.30 -1.19 1.18
N GLY A 170 10.29 0.11 1.51
CA GLY A 170 11.51 0.93 1.61
C GLY A 170 12.34 0.61 2.86
N ALA A 171 11.69 0.41 4.00
CA ALA A 171 12.35 0.06 5.26
C ALA A 171 13.12 -1.27 5.16
N TYR A 172 12.63 -2.23 4.38
CA TYR A 172 13.36 -3.47 4.12
C TYR A 172 14.71 -3.21 3.44
N VAL A 173 14.76 -2.34 2.44
CA VAL A 173 16.02 -2.01 1.75
C VAL A 173 16.98 -1.28 2.69
N ALA A 174 16.48 -0.33 3.49
CA ALA A 174 17.29 0.35 4.50
C ALA A 174 17.81 -0.63 5.57
N LEU A 175 17.00 -1.62 5.98
CA LEU A 175 17.42 -2.69 6.90
C LEU A 175 18.58 -3.52 6.31
N VAL A 176 18.50 -3.89 5.03
CA VAL A 176 19.58 -4.64 4.35
C VAL A 176 20.88 -3.84 4.36
N ASP A 177 20.83 -2.54 4.05
CA ASP A 177 22.00 -1.66 4.06
C ASP A 177 22.62 -1.55 5.45
N ALA A 178 21.79 -1.39 6.49
CA ALA A 178 22.27 -1.34 7.88
C ALA A 178 22.89 -2.66 8.34
N LEU A 179 22.36 -3.80 7.90
CA LEU A 179 22.95 -5.12 8.18
C LEU A 179 24.28 -5.33 7.46
N ASN A 180 24.41 -4.89 6.20
CA ASN A 180 25.66 -4.95 5.46
C ASN A 180 26.71 -4.04 6.11
N TRP A 181 26.32 -2.84 6.55
CA TRP A 181 27.18 -1.97 7.33
C TRP A 181 27.65 -2.62 8.64
N ALA A 182 26.73 -3.27 9.38
CA ALA A 182 27.04 -3.95 10.62
C ALA A 182 27.99 -5.15 10.44
N GLU A 183 27.86 -5.92 9.34
CA GLU A 183 28.79 -6.98 8.96
C GLU A 183 30.18 -6.41 8.65
N LYS A 184 30.24 -5.37 7.81
CA LYS A 184 31.50 -4.69 7.44
C LYS A 184 32.24 -4.16 8.68
N ASN A 185 31.53 -3.64 9.66
CA ASN A 185 32.07 -3.13 10.91
C ASN A 185 32.20 -4.19 12.02
N LYS A 186 31.98 -5.47 11.72
CA LYS A 186 32.16 -6.63 12.63
C LYS A 186 31.23 -6.62 13.86
N HIS A 187 30.09 -5.95 13.78
CA HIS A 187 29.06 -6.00 14.80
C HIS A 187 28.22 -7.29 14.73
N ILE A 188 28.06 -7.83 13.53
CA ILE A 188 27.41 -9.11 13.27
C ILE A 188 28.33 -10.01 12.43
N LYS A 189 28.06 -11.31 12.43
CA LYS A 189 28.89 -12.28 11.69
C LYS A 189 28.59 -12.30 10.19
N SER A 190 27.32 -12.14 9.81
CA SER A 190 26.88 -12.15 8.42
C SER A 190 25.46 -11.61 8.27
N ALA A 191 25.29 -10.60 7.43
CA ALA A 191 23.99 -10.04 7.07
C ALA A 191 23.10 -11.10 6.40
N ALA A 192 23.66 -11.94 5.52
CA ALA A 192 22.95 -13.00 4.83
C ALA A 192 22.40 -14.09 5.77
N LYS A 193 22.96 -14.27 6.99
CA LYS A 193 22.42 -15.18 8.00
C LYS A 193 21.32 -14.53 8.83
N VAL A 194 21.33 -13.21 8.93
CA VAL A 194 20.29 -12.45 9.64
C VAL A 194 19.04 -12.33 8.79
N LEU A 195 19.19 -12.11 7.48
CA LEU A 195 18.06 -11.99 6.54
C LEU A 195 17.60 -13.40 6.11
N LYS A 196 16.33 -13.72 6.36
CA LYS A 196 15.71 -14.99 5.97
C LYS A 196 15.05 -14.92 4.60
N ASP A 197 14.49 -13.76 4.27
CA ASP A 197 13.70 -13.57 3.06
C ASP A 197 13.55 -12.07 2.76
N TYR A 198 12.99 -11.75 1.60
CA TYR A 198 12.49 -10.41 1.29
C TYR A 198 11.14 -10.15 1.97
N VAL A 199 10.78 -8.88 2.12
CA VAL A 199 9.43 -8.47 2.48
C VAL A 199 9.05 -7.20 1.75
N SER A 200 7.83 -7.18 1.24
CA SER A 200 7.19 -6.00 0.65
C SER A 200 5.72 -5.95 1.06
N ALA A 201 5.08 -4.84 0.81
CA ALA A 201 3.65 -4.70 1.04
C ALA A 201 3.01 -3.85 -0.07
N VAL A 202 1.76 -4.14 -0.39
CA VAL A 202 0.98 -3.42 -1.39
C VAL A 202 -0.46 -3.22 -0.92
N SER A 203 -1.11 -2.16 -1.39
CA SER A 203 -2.55 -1.98 -1.22
C SER A 203 -3.31 -2.60 -2.40
N VAL A 204 -4.45 -3.18 -2.11
CA VAL A 204 -5.44 -3.65 -3.08
C VAL A 204 -6.83 -3.25 -2.59
N GLY A 205 -7.78 -3.07 -3.49
CA GLY A 205 -9.14 -2.74 -3.06
C GLY A 205 -10.16 -2.95 -4.16
N VAL A 206 -11.42 -2.70 -3.84
CA VAL A 206 -12.54 -2.81 -4.78
C VAL A 206 -13.10 -1.42 -5.05
N ILE A 207 -12.95 -0.95 -6.28
CA ILE A 207 -13.45 0.33 -6.76
C ILE A 207 -14.53 0.09 -7.81
N ASN A 208 -15.75 0.60 -7.57
CA ASN A 208 -16.88 0.40 -8.50
C ASN A 208 -17.09 -1.07 -8.88
N GLY A 209 -16.94 -1.99 -7.90
CA GLY A 209 -17.13 -3.43 -8.08
C GLY A 209 -15.96 -4.15 -8.78
N LYS A 210 -14.83 -3.47 -9.07
CA LYS A 210 -13.65 -4.08 -9.69
C LYS A 210 -12.47 -4.11 -8.72
N PRO A 211 -11.82 -5.27 -8.54
CA PRO A 211 -10.56 -5.37 -7.80
C PRO A 211 -9.44 -4.60 -8.51
N MET A 212 -8.67 -3.83 -7.76
CA MET A 212 -7.56 -3.01 -8.27
C MET A 212 -6.33 -3.13 -7.38
N LEU A 213 -5.16 -3.08 -8.04
CA LEU A 213 -3.85 -3.13 -7.41
C LEU A 213 -3.31 -1.71 -7.18
N ASP A 214 -2.67 -1.46 -6.04
CA ASP A 214 -1.93 -0.23 -5.72
C ASP A 214 -2.76 1.05 -5.91
N LEU A 215 -3.58 1.34 -4.89
CA LEU A 215 -4.53 2.44 -4.92
C LEU A 215 -3.86 3.79 -4.61
N PRO A 216 -3.90 4.79 -5.51
CA PRO A 216 -3.64 6.18 -5.16
C PRO A 216 -4.76 6.71 -4.25
N TYR A 217 -4.52 7.84 -3.58
CA TYR A 217 -5.46 8.38 -2.60
C TYR A 217 -6.88 8.61 -3.14
N ILE A 218 -7.00 9.04 -4.38
CA ILE A 218 -8.30 9.30 -5.02
C ILE A 218 -9.15 8.02 -5.18
N GLU A 219 -8.51 6.87 -5.36
CA GLU A 219 -9.17 5.56 -5.44
C GLU A 219 -9.39 4.98 -4.04
N ASP A 220 -8.36 5.04 -3.18
CA ASP A 220 -8.38 4.56 -1.80
C ASP A 220 -9.53 5.19 -0.99
N SER A 221 -9.73 6.50 -1.12
CA SER A 221 -10.79 7.25 -0.43
C SER A 221 -12.22 6.90 -0.88
N GLN A 222 -12.38 6.22 -2.01
CA GLN A 222 -13.67 5.80 -2.58
C GLN A 222 -13.81 4.27 -2.60
N ALA A 223 -12.84 3.55 -2.05
CA ALA A 223 -12.82 2.11 -2.08
C ALA A 223 -14.01 1.51 -1.29
N MET A 224 -14.69 0.54 -1.89
CA MET A 224 -15.70 -0.27 -1.20
C MET A 224 -15.05 -1.23 -0.21
N THR A 225 -13.86 -1.68 -0.54
CA THR A 225 -12.98 -2.50 0.28
C THR A 225 -11.57 -1.99 0.10
N ASP A 226 -10.86 -1.72 1.20
CA ASP A 226 -9.43 -1.43 1.24
C ASP A 226 -8.70 -2.56 1.95
N MET A 227 -7.58 -3.00 1.38
CA MET A 227 -6.78 -4.06 1.95
C MET A 227 -5.29 -3.79 1.72
N ASN A 228 -4.50 -4.01 2.78
CA ASN A 228 -3.05 -3.93 2.75
C ASN A 228 -2.48 -5.33 3.01
N VAL A 229 -1.61 -5.79 2.14
CA VAL A 229 -1.06 -7.16 2.18
C VAL A 229 0.45 -7.11 2.19
N ALA A 230 1.06 -7.63 3.25
CA ALA A 230 2.51 -7.82 3.38
C ALA A 230 2.88 -9.28 3.16
N MET A 231 3.83 -9.52 2.25
CA MET A 231 4.25 -10.86 1.86
C MET A 231 5.77 -11.00 1.86
N THR A 232 6.21 -12.23 2.11
CA THR A 232 7.62 -12.62 1.97
C THR A 232 7.99 -12.94 0.51
N GLY A 233 9.29 -13.00 0.22
CA GLY A 233 9.81 -13.43 -1.09
C GLY A 233 9.47 -14.86 -1.45
N SER A 234 9.29 -15.73 -0.46
CA SER A 234 8.81 -17.11 -0.65
C SER A 234 7.31 -17.23 -0.90
N GLY A 235 6.57 -16.11 -0.95
CA GLY A 235 5.13 -16.09 -1.25
C GLY A 235 4.23 -16.35 -0.04
N THR A 236 4.75 -16.24 1.19
CA THR A 236 3.94 -16.38 2.41
C THR A 236 3.44 -15.02 2.91
N PHE A 237 2.28 -15.00 3.54
CA PHE A 237 1.72 -13.80 4.11
C PHE A 237 2.29 -13.53 5.51
N ILE A 238 2.66 -12.28 5.77
CA ILE A 238 3.00 -11.82 7.12
C ILE A 238 1.80 -11.12 7.76
N GLU A 239 1.13 -10.28 6.98
CA GLU A 239 -0.03 -9.54 7.47
C GLU A 239 -1.01 -9.26 6.35
N ILE A 240 -2.30 -9.43 6.64
CA ILE A 240 -3.41 -9.06 5.78
C ILE A 240 -4.32 -8.18 6.64
N GLN A 241 -4.47 -6.91 6.24
CA GLN A 241 -5.41 -5.97 6.85
C GLN A 241 -6.44 -5.61 5.78
N GLY A 242 -7.71 -5.87 6.02
CA GLY A 242 -8.77 -5.55 5.07
C GLY A 242 -10.01 -5.06 5.77
N THR A 243 -10.58 -3.98 5.26
CA THR A 243 -11.82 -3.37 5.77
C THR A 243 -12.82 -3.20 4.64
N ALA A 244 -14.06 -3.57 4.91
CA ALA A 244 -15.19 -3.28 4.04
C ALA A 244 -15.84 -1.96 4.49
N GLU A 245 -15.71 -0.90 3.71
CA GLU A 245 -16.21 0.43 4.06
C GLU A 245 -17.72 0.56 3.80
N HIS A 246 -18.22 -0.08 2.75
CA HIS A 246 -19.62 0.06 2.34
C HIS A 246 -20.36 -1.28 2.23
N ARG A 247 -19.71 -2.32 1.72
CA ARG A 247 -20.31 -3.63 1.47
C ARG A 247 -19.34 -4.74 1.88
N PRO A 248 -19.77 -5.74 2.68
CA PRO A 248 -18.95 -6.91 2.98
C PRO A 248 -18.45 -7.58 1.70
N PHE A 249 -17.21 -8.01 1.70
CA PHE A 249 -16.62 -8.82 0.63
C PHE A 249 -16.72 -10.30 0.95
N ASN A 250 -16.90 -11.11 -0.08
CA ASN A 250 -16.97 -12.55 0.05
C ASN A 250 -15.59 -13.21 -0.15
N ARG A 251 -15.55 -14.55 0.04
CA ARG A 251 -14.30 -15.31 -0.07
C ARG A 251 -13.69 -15.29 -1.49
N ALA A 252 -14.51 -15.25 -2.53
CA ALA A 252 -13.99 -15.19 -3.91
C ALA A 252 -13.36 -13.82 -4.19
N GLU A 253 -14.00 -12.75 -3.76
CA GLU A 253 -13.44 -11.39 -3.84
C GLU A 253 -12.12 -11.28 -3.05
N LEU A 254 -12.06 -11.85 -1.84
CA LEU A 254 -10.83 -11.94 -1.07
C LEU A 254 -9.73 -12.68 -1.84
N GLY A 255 -10.06 -13.82 -2.46
CA GLY A 255 -9.10 -14.57 -3.28
C GLY A 255 -8.51 -13.71 -4.40
N THR A 256 -9.37 -13.04 -5.16
CA THR A 256 -8.93 -12.14 -6.25
C THR A 256 -8.06 -10.99 -5.76
N LEU A 257 -8.38 -10.39 -4.60
CA LEU A 257 -7.55 -9.33 -4.00
C LEU A 257 -6.18 -9.88 -3.57
N LEU A 258 -6.11 -11.09 -3.03
CA LEU A 258 -4.86 -11.72 -2.64
C LEU A 258 -4.00 -12.08 -3.87
N ASP A 259 -4.61 -12.54 -4.97
CA ASP A 259 -3.90 -12.80 -6.23
C ASP A 259 -3.27 -11.52 -6.80
N LEU A 260 -4.00 -10.40 -6.79
CA LEU A 260 -3.45 -9.09 -7.17
C LEU A 260 -2.33 -8.64 -6.24
N ALA A 261 -2.50 -8.83 -4.93
CA ALA A 261 -1.49 -8.47 -3.94
C ALA A 261 -0.21 -9.32 -4.12
N GLU A 262 -0.33 -10.60 -4.44
CA GLU A 262 0.81 -11.47 -4.73
C GLU A 262 1.58 -10.96 -5.95
N LYS A 263 0.87 -10.64 -7.06
CA LYS A 263 1.49 -10.04 -8.25
C LYS A 263 2.25 -8.76 -7.89
N GLY A 264 1.60 -7.81 -7.21
CA GLY A 264 2.21 -6.54 -6.84
C GLY A 264 3.42 -6.71 -5.91
N ASN A 265 3.35 -7.59 -4.92
CA ASN A 265 4.48 -7.88 -4.05
C ASN A 265 5.67 -8.48 -4.79
N ARG A 266 5.46 -9.38 -5.76
CA ARG A 266 6.53 -9.93 -6.60
C ARG A 266 7.25 -8.83 -7.41
N GLU A 267 6.50 -7.88 -7.97
CA GLU A 267 7.06 -6.73 -8.71
C GLU A 267 7.83 -5.78 -7.78
N LEU A 268 7.31 -5.48 -6.59
CA LEU A 268 8.00 -4.67 -5.56
C LEU A 268 9.30 -5.34 -5.09
N GLN A 269 9.30 -6.65 -4.88
CA GLN A 269 10.50 -7.39 -4.51
C GLN A 269 11.52 -7.46 -5.65
N ALA A 270 11.07 -7.46 -6.91
CA ALA A 270 11.97 -7.31 -8.05
C ALA A 270 12.65 -5.93 -8.05
N ALA A 271 11.91 -4.87 -7.73
CA ALA A 271 12.46 -3.52 -7.58
C ALA A 271 13.46 -3.42 -6.40
N GLN A 272 13.17 -4.07 -5.26
CA GLN A 272 14.10 -4.18 -4.13
C GLN A 272 15.40 -4.89 -4.54
N ARG A 273 15.30 -6.03 -5.23
CA ARG A 273 16.49 -6.76 -5.74
C ARG A 273 17.30 -5.91 -6.70
N ALA A 274 16.66 -5.21 -7.62
CA ALA A 274 17.33 -4.34 -8.57
C ALA A 274 18.07 -3.20 -7.85
N ALA A 275 17.44 -2.57 -6.87
CA ALA A 275 18.07 -1.49 -6.07
C ALA A 275 19.28 -2.00 -5.26
N LEU A 276 19.18 -3.20 -4.67
CA LEU A 276 20.26 -3.80 -3.86
C LEU A 276 21.41 -4.36 -4.70
N ALA A 277 21.23 -4.61 -5.99
CA ALA A 277 22.27 -5.13 -6.90
C ALA A 277 23.11 -4.04 -7.58
N LEU A 278 22.85 -2.75 -7.30
CA LEU A 278 23.55 -1.60 -7.92
C LEU A 278 24.86 -1.21 -7.22
N ASP A 279 25.36 -1.99 -6.27
CA ASP A 279 26.66 -1.77 -5.58
C ASP A 279 27.82 -2.48 -6.25
#